data_64c153c4ed5908cae4ae04b6e8453a27
#
_entry.id   64c153c4ed5908cae4ae04b6e8453a27
#
_cell.length_a   1.000
_cell.length_b   1.000
_cell.length_c   1.000
_cell.angle_alpha   90.00
_cell.angle_beta   90.00
_cell.angle_gamma   90.00
#
_symmetry.space_group_name_H-M   'P 1'
#
loop_
_entity.id
_entity.type
_entity.pdbx_description
1 polymer ?
#
loop_
_entity_poly.entity_id
_entity_poly.type
_entity_poly.pdbx_seq_one_letter_code
_entity_poly.pdbx_strand_id
1 'polypeptide(L)'
;MASPSAGARAAVLLLEIFKSGRPLVYIRSTEEGRVAELLREAGRSLHPSSPLPVWTWSLTEGMTRDDSESKPAALDAREALDFIAAHDQPAIFHMKDFHEPLRESPNVRRRLRDLYRICLDKEKFLVITSPLRFIPEEVERSFVVIDLPPPDLMELMEFLRTHTGQNGAVDEETLQQLARALQGLSLDEAHHAVRRALAASPTLGAESLPALFEEKRVLINRGGAIEFVSDSTNIAQVGGLEMLKTWLMDRRKLFNQRDSLSADIVPKGVLVMGIPGCGKSLCVRAIASCFELPLYRIDMIDIFSGRHGEAEGAFVQACRTLESLAPAIVWFDEIEMGITSSESGGQQGRIFAFFLTWMQDKAPGLFVAATANRIDLLPAEMIRKGRFDEVFFVDLPHDEEREAIFKIHLARRGVDSSKFNFAQLLESTRDWTGAEIEQCVVSALTRARIKERELTEDDLVDGAAGAVPLARAMKEQVNHIRQWAFQRAIRASLVPYAR
;
A
#
# COMPACT_ATOMS: atom_id res chain seq x y z
N MET A 1 -11.38 -23.80 -4.33
CA MET A 1 -10.91 -23.85 -2.94
C MET A 1 -10.33 -22.48 -2.64
N ALA A 2 -10.73 -21.83 -1.56
CA ALA A 2 -10.11 -20.55 -1.16
C ALA A 2 -8.63 -20.79 -0.84
N SER A 3 -7.76 -19.88 -1.28
CA SER A 3 -6.34 -19.94 -0.92
C SER A 3 -6.18 -19.82 0.60
N PRO A 4 -5.28 -20.58 1.23
CA PRO A 4 -5.08 -20.51 2.67
C PRO A 4 -4.66 -19.10 3.09
N SER A 5 -5.04 -18.67 4.30
CA SER A 5 -4.69 -17.35 4.84
C SER A 5 -3.17 -17.15 4.94
N ALA A 6 -2.73 -15.90 5.09
CA ALA A 6 -1.31 -15.57 5.24
C ALA A 6 -0.69 -16.26 6.47
N GLY A 7 -1.42 -16.27 7.60
CA GLY A 7 -1.02 -16.99 8.80
C GLY A 7 -1.03 -18.50 8.59
N ALA A 8 -2.04 -19.04 7.91
CA ALA A 8 -2.09 -20.46 7.59
C ALA A 8 -0.91 -20.89 6.71
N ARG A 9 -0.50 -20.07 5.73
CA ARG A 9 0.71 -20.32 4.92
C ARG A 9 1.98 -20.29 5.76
N ALA A 10 2.10 -19.33 6.68
CA ALA A 10 3.23 -19.26 7.59
C ALA A 10 3.27 -20.45 8.56
N ALA A 11 2.14 -20.89 9.07
CA ALA A 11 2.02 -22.09 9.92
C ALA A 11 2.44 -23.37 9.17
N VAL A 12 2.00 -23.54 7.92
CA VAL A 12 2.40 -24.66 7.07
C VAL A 12 3.90 -24.65 6.82
N LEU A 13 4.48 -23.49 6.47
CA LEU A 13 5.92 -23.34 6.26
C LEU A 13 6.72 -23.65 7.53
N LEU A 14 6.29 -23.16 8.67
CA LEU A 14 6.90 -23.48 9.97
C LEU A 14 6.88 -24.97 10.25
N LEU A 15 5.74 -25.61 10.01
CA LEU A 15 5.57 -27.04 10.20
C LEU A 15 6.50 -27.85 9.27
N GLU A 16 6.65 -27.45 8.02
CA GLU A 16 7.59 -28.06 7.06
C GLU A 16 9.05 -27.91 7.53
N ILE A 17 9.43 -26.72 8.03
CA ILE A 17 10.76 -26.46 8.57
C ILE A 17 11.02 -27.35 9.77
N PHE A 18 10.09 -27.45 10.71
CA PHE A 18 10.22 -28.31 11.88
C PHE A 18 10.30 -29.78 11.51
N LYS A 19 9.46 -30.27 10.59
CA LYS A 19 9.53 -31.63 10.06
C LYS A 19 10.85 -31.93 9.33
N SER A 20 11.50 -30.92 8.75
CA SER A 20 12.81 -31.07 8.13
C SER A 20 13.97 -31.15 9.12
N GLY A 21 13.69 -31.07 10.43
CA GLY A 21 14.70 -31.14 11.51
C GLY A 21 15.57 -29.88 11.66
N ARG A 22 15.22 -28.76 11.00
CA ARG A 22 15.99 -27.51 11.09
C ARG A 22 15.71 -26.80 12.41
N PRO A 23 16.68 -26.64 13.30
CA PRO A 23 16.44 -26.18 14.66
C PRO A 23 16.37 -24.65 14.81
N LEU A 24 16.91 -23.86 13.87
CA LEU A 24 17.00 -22.40 14.02
C LEU A 24 16.12 -21.71 12.99
N VAL A 25 15.15 -20.94 13.47
CA VAL A 25 14.23 -20.13 12.64
C VAL A 25 14.29 -18.67 13.07
N TYR A 26 14.25 -17.76 12.12
CA TYR A 26 14.18 -16.34 12.37
C TYR A 26 12.90 -15.79 11.73
N ILE A 27 11.97 -15.30 12.53
CA ILE A 27 10.71 -14.70 12.06
C ILE A 27 10.83 -13.19 12.17
N ARG A 28 10.78 -12.49 11.03
CA ARG A 28 10.71 -11.05 11.03
C ARG A 28 9.25 -10.62 11.19
N SER A 29 8.92 -10.08 12.37
CA SER A 29 7.59 -9.58 12.70
C SER A 29 7.65 -8.68 13.91
N THR A 30 6.71 -7.72 13.99
CA THR A 30 6.41 -6.93 15.20
C THR A 30 5.31 -7.57 16.03
N GLU A 31 4.62 -8.58 15.50
CA GLU A 31 3.43 -9.20 16.07
C GLU A 31 3.80 -10.42 16.93
N GLU A 32 4.40 -10.19 18.10
CA GLU A 32 4.86 -11.28 18.99
C GLU A 32 3.72 -12.23 19.41
N GLY A 33 2.53 -11.69 19.67
CA GLY A 33 1.35 -12.48 20.04
C GLY A 33 0.90 -13.44 18.94
N ARG A 34 0.86 -12.95 17.69
CA ARG A 34 0.52 -13.75 16.51
C ARG A 34 1.57 -14.83 16.25
N VAL A 35 2.86 -14.50 16.40
CA VAL A 35 3.93 -15.50 16.29
C VAL A 35 3.79 -16.56 17.37
N ALA A 36 3.52 -16.18 18.62
CA ALA A 36 3.33 -17.14 19.70
C ALA A 36 2.17 -18.11 19.42
N GLU A 37 1.08 -17.64 18.84
CA GLU A 37 -0.04 -18.51 18.41
C GLU A 37 0.36 -19.47 17.30
N LEU A 38 1.07 -18.97 16.28
CA LEU A 38 1.60 -19.81 15.19
C LEU A 38 2.51 -20.91 15.70
N LEU A 39 3.35 -20.61 16.69
CA LEU A 39 4.25 -21.60 17.31
C LEU A 39 3.47 -22.66 18.10
N ARG A 40 2.44 -22.26 18.84
CA ARG A 40 1.56 -23.21 19.55
C ARG A 40 0.81 -24.12 18.57
N GLU A 41 0.30 -23.56 17.48
CA GLU A 41 -0.37 -24.31 16.43
C GLU A 41 0.59 -25.29 15.72
N ALA A 42 1.79 -24.85 15.40
CA ALA A 42 2.82 -25.71 14.83
C ALA A 42 3.21 -26.86 15.80
N GLY A 43 3.34 -26.57 17.11
CA GLY A 43 3.59 -27.57 18.13
C GLY A 43 2.49 -28.60 18.26
N ARG A 44 1.21 -28.19 18.18
CA ARG A 44 0.06 -29.09 18.16
C ARG A 44 0.00 -29.93 16.88
N SER A 45 0.29 -29.34 15.75
CA SER A 45 0.25 -30.02 14.45
C SER A 45 1.39 -31.02 14.29
N LEU A 46 2.54 -30.76 14.89
CA LEU A 46 3.68 -31.68 14.89
C LEU A 46 3.41 -32.94 15.74
N HIS A 47 2.86 -32.75 16.94
CA HIS A 47 2.52 -33.80 17.89
C HIS A 47 1.08 -33.66 18.40
N PRO A 48 0.07 -34.16 17.65
CA PRO A 48 -1.34 -33.97 18.04
C PRO A 48 -1.73 -34.60 19.39
N SER A 49 -1.08 -35.73 19.76
CA SER A 49 -1.35 -36.43 21.03
C SER A 49 -0.62 -35.85 22.24
N SER A 50 0.47 -35.13 22.05
CA SER A 50 1.28 -34.51 23.11
C SER A 50 1.95 -33.26 22.57
N PRO A 51 1.24 -32.13 22.48
CA PRO A 51 1.76 -30.90 21.88
C PRO A 51 3.10 -30.48 22.46
N LEU A 52 4.01 -29.99 21.59
CA LEU A 52 5.29 -29.48 22.05
C LEU A 52 5.07 -28.24 22.93
N PRO A 53 5.68 -28.19 24.12
CA PRO A 53 5.63 -27.00 24.96
C PRO A 53 6.38 -25.84 24.29
N VAL A 54 5.82 -24.63 24.44
CA VAL A 54 6.46 -23.39 24.00
C VAL A 54 7.06 -22.71 25.24
N TRP A 55 8.35 -22.44 25.17
CA TRP A 55 9.08 -21.64 26.13
C TRP A 55 9.35 -20.28 25.52
N THR A 56 8.99 -19.22 26.22
CA THR A 56 9.17 -17.85 25.73
C THR A 56 10.23 -17.15 26.57
N TRP A 57 11.17 -16.50 25.90
CA TRP A 57 12.21 -15.68 26.53
C TRP A 57 12.12 -14.23 26.05
N SER A 58 12.24 -13.33 27.00
CA SER A 58 12.48 -11.90 26.75
C SER A 58 13.54 -11.38 27.71
N LEU A 59 14.18 -10.27 27.34
CA LEU A 59 15.21 -9.62 28.18
C LEU A 59 14.67 -9.17 29.54
N THR A 60 13.35 -8.88 29.62
CA THR A 60 12.71 -8.36 30.81
C THR A 60 12.12 -9.44 31.72
N GLU A 61 11.70 -10.56 31.15
CA GLU A 61 11.00 -11.62 31.89
C GLU A 61 11.82 -12.91 32.05
N GLY A 62 12.90 -13.06 31.27
CA GLY A 62 13.66 -14.32 31.23
C GLY A 62 12.88 -15.44 30.53
N MET A 63 13.30 -16.69 30.79
CA MET A 63 12.71 -17.88 30.19
C MET A 63 11.49 -18.34 31.01
N THR A 64 10.32 -18.32 30.39
CA THR A 64 9.05 -18.76 30.98
C THR A 64 8.40 -19.81 30.11
N ARG A 65 7.59 -20.69 30.70
CA ARG A 65 6.77 -21.64 29.95
C ARG A 65 5.35 -21.09 29.82
N ASP A 66 4.82 -21.06 28.59
CA ASP A 66 3.53 -20.40 28.28
C ASP A 66 2.33 -20.98 29.06
N ASP A 67 2.40 -22.24 29.49
CA ASP A 67 1.30 -22.97 30.16
C ASP A 67 1.50 -23.11 31.67
N SER A 68 2.47 -22.43 32.28
CA SER A 68 2.77 -22.57 33.71
C SER A 68 3.10 -21.24 34.39
N GLU A 69 2.66 -21.06 35.62
CA GLU A 69 3.03 -19.93 36.50
C GLU A 69 4.41 -20.14 37.18
N SER A 70 5.32 -20.87 36.53
CA SER A 70 6.64 -21.13 37.08
C SER A 70 7.48 -19.85 37.16
N LYS A 71 8.35 -19.75 38.15
CA LYS A 71 9.31 -18.62 38.23
C LYS A 71 10.18 -18.57 36.99
N PRO A 72 10.44 -17.38 36.46
CA PRO A 72 11.34 -17.21 35.31
C PRO A 72 12.69 -17.85 35.58
N ALA A 73 13.19 -18.60 34.59
CA ALA A 73 14.55 -19.12 34.57
C ALA A 73 15.38 -18.31 33.55
N ALA A 74 16.67 -18.24 33.74
CA ALA A 74 17.62 -17.69 32.75
C ALA A 74 17.28 -16.29 32.26
N LEU A 75 17.51 -15.28 33.08
CA LEU A 75 17.29 -13.86 32.70
C LEU A 75 18.28 -13.37 31.63
N ASP A 76 19.54 -13.78 31.74
CA ASP A 76 20.55 -13.38 30.76
C ASP A 76 20.42 -14.17 29.46
N ALA A 77 20.74 -13.54 28.34
CA ALA A 77 20.68 -14.18 27.02
C ALA A 77 21.57 -15.39 26.87
N ARG A 78 22.74 -15.40 27.51
CA ARG A 78 23.65 -16.54 27.52
C ARG A 78 23.09 -17.69 28.35
N GLU A 79 22.53 -17.39 29.52
CA GLU A 79 21.89 -18.38 30.40
C GLU A 79 20.67 -19.00 29.70
N ALA A 80 19.92 -18.23 28.93
CA ALA A 80 18.80 -18.73 28.12
C ALA A 80 19.28 -19.78 27.10
N LEU A 81 20.40 -19.54 26.40
CA LEU A 81 20.95 -20.52 25.48
C LEU A 81 21.51 -21.76 26.22
N ASP A 82 22.06 -21.59 27.41
CA ASP A 82 22.53 -22.71 28.24
C ASP A 82 21.35 -23.53 28.77
N PHE A 83 20.21 -22.90 29.14
CA PHE A 83 18.98 -23.57 29.49
C PHE A 83 18.45 -24.43 28.33
N ILE A 84 18.41 -23.89 27.11
CA ILE A 84 17.98 -24.63 25.91
C ILE A 84 18.91 -25.85 25.67
N ALA A 85 20.22 -25.67 25.85
CA ALA A 85 21.17 -26.75 25.69
C ALA A 85 20.95 -27.91 26.69
N ALA A 86 20.67 -27.55 27.95
CA ALA A 86 20.47 -28.49 29.05
C ALA A 86 19.06 -29.12 29.05
N HIS A 87 18.09 -28.54 28.35
CA HIS A 87 16.74 -29.08 28.30
C HIS A 87 16.68 -30.40 27.53
N ASP A 88 16.19 -31.47 28.15
CA ASP A 88 16.25 -32.83 27.57
C ASP A 88 15.01 -33.20 26.72
N GLN A 89 13.90 -32.50 26.87
CA GLN A 89 12.66 -32.82 26.19
C GLN A 89 12.49 -32.02 24.86
N PRO A 90 11.77 -32.56 23.90
CA PRO A 90 11.33 -31.79 22.70
C PRO A 90 10.56 -30.53 23.12
N ALA A 91 10.91 -29.40 22.51
CA ALA A 91 10.26 -28.11 22.82
C ALA A 91 10.51 -27.06 21.76
N ILE A 92 9.67 -26.03 21.73
CA ILE A 92 9.85 -24.81 20.94
C ILE A 92 10.29 -23.70 21.89
N PHE A 93 11.39 -23.02 21.56
CA PHE A 93 11.94 -21.89 22.32
C PHE A 93 11.77 -20.61 21.53
N HIS A 94 10.83 -19.76 21.94
CA HIS A 94 10.52 -18.47 21.33
C HIS A 94 11.35 -17.37 21.99
N MET A 95 12.32 -16.81 21.27
CA MET A 95 13.24 -15.80 21.73
C MET A 95 12.83 -14.43 21.16
N LYS A 96 12.26 -13.57 22.01
CA LYS A 96 11.82 -12.23 21.61
C LYS A 96 13.00 -11.28 21.60
N ASP A 97 13.11 -10.49 20.53
CA ASP A 97 14.14 -9.45 20.32
C ASP A 97 15.59 -9.92 20.58
N PHE A 98 15.85 -11.21 20.32
CA PHE A 98 17.18 -11.79 20.56
C PHE A 98 18.25 -11.24 19.60
N HIS A 99 17.87 -10.39 18.64
CA HIS A 99 18.79 -9.73 17.72
C HIS A 99 19.77 -8.79 18.44
N GLU A 100 19.38 -8.12 19.53
CA GLU A 100 20.28 -7.26 20.31
C GLU A 100 21.39 -8.06 21.00
N PRO A 101 21.11 -9.11 21.79
CA PRO A 101 22.16 -9.97 22.30
C PRO A 101 23.09 -10.57 21.23
N LEU A 102 22.54 -10.89 20.05
CA LEU A 102 23.35 -11.38 18.92
C LEU A 102 24.29 -10.29 18.38
N ARG A 103 23.87 -9.03 18.39
CA ARG A 103 24.69 -7.89 17.93
C ARG A 103 25.82 -7.61 18.89
N GLU A 104 25.53 -7.58 20.17
CA GLU A 104 26.45 -7.10 21.20
C GLU A 104 27.44 -8.12 21.70
N SER A 105 27.08 -9.43 21.72
CA SER A 105 27.91 -10.45 22.42
C SER A 105 28.46 -11.55 21.50
N PRO A 106 29.81 -11.63 21.32
CA PRO A 106 30.46 -12.72 20.62
C PRO A 106 30.20 -14.08 21.29
N ASN A 107 30.07 -14.10 22.61
CA ASN A 107 29.82 -15.33 23.38
C ASN A 107 28.44 -15.92 23.08
N VAL A 108 27.42 -15.03 22.91
CA VAL A 108 26.07 -15.45 22.52
C VAL A 108 26.09 -16.02 21.11
N ARG A 109 26.75 -15.34 20.14
CA ARG A 109 26.92 -15.86 18.77
C ARG A 109 27.59 -17.23 18.74
N ARG A 110 28.66 -17.38 19.48
CA ARG A 110 29.36 -18.67 19.56
C ARG A 110 28.47 -19.76 20.14
N ARG A 111 27.77 -19.47 21.23
CA ARG A 111 26.88 -20.44 21.88
C ARG A 111 25.72 -20.86 20.98
N LEU A 112 25.19 -19.95 20.21
CA LEU A 112 24.14 -20.25 19.25
C LEU A 112 24.60 -21.24 18.16
N ARG A 113 25.86 -21.12 17.69
CA ARG A 113 26.45 -22.10 16.77
C ARG A 113 26.57 -23.50 17.39
N ASP A 114 26.89 -23.57 18.66
CA ASP A 114 26.97 -24.85 19.37
C ASP A 114 25.56 -25.44 19.53
N LEU A 115 24.55 -24.62 19.84
CA LEU A 115 23.16 -25.01 19.94
C LEU A 115 22.58 -25.60 18.65
N TYR A 116 22.96 -25.10 17.49
CA TYR A 116 22.55 -25.70 16.22
C TYR A 116 22.82 -27.21 16.18
N ARG A 117 24.01 -27.64 16.59
CA ARG A 117 24.39 -29.07 16.64
C ARG A 117 23.68 -29.82 17.77
N ILE A 118 23.48 -29.17 18.92
CA ILE A 118 22.83 -29.78 20.08
C ILE A 118 21.34 -30.02 19.81
N CYS A 119 20.68 -29.13 19.09
CA CYS A 119 19.27 -29.20 18.80
C CYS A 119 18.94 -30.02 17.54
N LEU A 120 19.93 -30.24 16.66
CA LEU A 120 19.73 -31.01 15.44
C LEU A 120 19.23 -32.42 15.78
N ASP A 121 18.18 -32.86 15.10
CA ASP A 121 17.54 -34.18 15.25
C ASP A 121 16.95 -34.48 16.67
N LYS A 122 16.77 -33.44 17.50
CA LYS A 122 16.21 -33.56 18.85
C LYS A 122 14.85 -32.94 19.05
N GLU A 123 14.21 -32.50 17.97
CA GLU A 123 12.92 -31.78 18.01
C GLU A 123 12.92 -30.57 18.98
N LYS A 124 14.08 -29.93 19.09
CA LYS A 124 14.25 -28.66 19.78
C LYS A 124 14.38 -27.55 18.77
N PHE A 125 13.42 -26.65 18.77
CA PHE A 125 13.34 -25.57 17.80
C PHE A 125 13.54 -24.22 18.51
N LEU A 126 14.53 -23.46 18.09
CA LEU A 126 14.79 -22.10 18.56
C LEU A 126 14.29 -21.12 17.50
N VAL A 127 13.30 -20.32 17.85
CA VAL A 127 12.66 -19.35 16.98
C VAL A 127 12.91 -17.95 17.53
N ILE A 128 13.64 -17.14 16.78
CA ILE A 128 13.87 -15.73 17.10
C ILE A 128 12.77 -14.91 16.41
N THR A 129 12.09 -14.04 17.15
CA THR A 129 11.17 -13.04 16.59
C THR A 129 11.71 -11.66 16.85
N SER A 130 11.75 -10.84 15.80
CA SER A 130 12.19 -9.46 15.89
C SER A 130 11.67 -8.64 14.71
N PRO A 131 11.38 -7.33 14.88
CA PRO A 131 11.05 -6.43 13.80
C PRO A 131 12.21 -6.19 12.82
N LEU A 132 13.44 -6.31 13.33
CA LEU A 132 14.68 -6.10 12.57
C LEU A 132 15.34 -7.44 12.23
N ARG A 133 15.75 -7.61 10.98
CA ARG A 133 16.58 -8.74 10.60
C ARG A 133 18.04 -8.47 10.94
N PHE A 134 18.53 -9.16 11.94
CA PHE A 134 19.97 -9.21 12.25
C PHE A 134 20.41 -10.66 12.49
N ILE A 135 21.13 -11.22 11.54
CA ILE A 135 21.71 -12.56 11.62
C ILE A 135 23.20 -12.42 11.31
N PRO A 136 24.08 -12.70 12.27
CA PRO A 136 25.53 -12.67 12.03
C PRO A 136 25.94 -13.65 10.93
N GLU A 137 26.90 -13.26 10.09
CA GLU A 137 27.39 -14.06 8.95
C GLU A 137 27.79 -15.49 9.37
N GLU A 138 28.39 -15.63 10.58
CA GLU A 138 28.85 -16.90 11.10
C GLU A 138 27.74 -17.94 11.33
N VAL A 139 26.49 -17.51 11.44
CA VAL A 139 25.33 -18.38 11.71
C VAL A 139 24.26 -18.28 10.62
N GLU A 140 24.43 -17.43 9.62
CA GLU A 140 23.39 -17.14 8.61
C GLU A 140 22.89 -18.41 7.90
N ARG A 141 23.80 -19.30 7.53
CA ARG A 141 23.45 -20.56 6.86
C ARG A 141 22.69 -21.56 7.74
N SER A 142 22.69 -21.35 9.05
CA SER A 142 22.01 -22.22 10.02
C SER A 142 20.56 -21.79 10.27
N PHE A 143 20.18 -20.56 9.87
CA PHE A 143 18.85 -20.03 10.04
C PHE A 143 17.98 -20.21 8.79
N VAL A 144 16.71 -20.51 9.03
CA VAL A 144 15.65 -20.28 8.04
C VAL A 144 14.96 -18.97 8.41
N VAL A 145 14.86 -18.06 7.44
CA VAL A 145 14.23 -16.76 7.65
C VAL A 145 12.81 -16.79 7.09
N ILE A 146 11.86 -16.37 7.90
CA ILE A 146 10.45 -16.20 7.53
C ILE A 146 10.08 -14.74 7.73
N ASP A 147 9.56 -14.10 6.70
CA ASP A 147 8.90 -12.81 6.81
C ASP A 147 7.40 -13.08 7.03
N LEU A 148 6.87 -12.74 8.21
CA LEU A 148 5.46 -12.88 8.50
C LEU A 148 4.72 -11.65 7.95
N PRO A 149 3.87 -11.83 6.93
CA PRO A 149 3.12 -10.70 6.38
C PRO A 149 2.01 -10.26 7.35
N PRO A 150 1.50 -9.02 7.23
CA PRO A 150 0.31 -8.59 7.94
C PRO A 150 -0.87 -9.55 7.72
N PRO A 151 -1.88 -9.53 8.61
CA PRO A 151 -3.06 -10.37 8.47
C PRO A 151 -3.77 -10.08 7.15
N ASP A 152 -4.19 -11.13 6.48
CA ASP A 152 -4.95 -11.03 5.24
C ASP A 152 -6.45 -10.78 5.49
N LEU A 153 -7.22 -10.64 4.41
CA LEU A 153 -8.65 -10.34 4.48
C LEU A 153 -9.42 -11.39 5.31
N MET A 154 -9.06 -12.68 5.18
CA MET A 154 -9.76 -13.76 5.89
C MET A 154 -9.46 -13.73 7.38
N GLU A 155 -8.21 -13.52 7.75
CA GLU A 155 -7.79 -13.37 9.16
C GLU A 155 -8.44 -12.14 9.81
N LEU A 156 -8.51 -11.02 9.08
CA LEU A 156 -9.19 -9.80 9.55
C LEU A 156 -10.70 -9.98 9.69
N MET A 157 -11.35 -10.72 8.79
CA MET A 157 -12.76 -11.04 8.92
C MET A 157 -13.02 -11.94 10.13
N GLU A 158 -12.17 -12.94 10.38
CA GLU A 158 -12.28 -13.81 11.56
C GLU A 158 -12.05 -13.00 12.84
N PHE A 159 -11.02 -12.14 12.86
CA PHE A 159 -10.78 -11.19 13.95
C PHE A 159 -12.00 -10.29 14.21
N LEU A 160 -12.62 -9.71 13.19
CA LEU A 160 -13.82 -8.89 13.35
C LEU A 160 -15.01 -9.68 13.86
N ARG A 161 -15.23 -10.92 13.41
CA ARG A 161 -16.30 -11.79 13.90
C ARG A 161 -16.20 -12.04 15.41
N THR A 162 -14.99 -12.17 15.94
CA THR A 162 -14.80 -12.32 17.40
C THR A 162 -15.20 -11.06 18.18
N HIS A 163 -15.09 -9.88 17.56
CA HIS A 163 -15.42 -8.59 18.16
C HIS A 163 -16.89 -8.17 17.93
N THR A 164 -17.52 -8.64 16.86
CA THR A 164 -18.93 -8.33 16.54
C THR A 164 -19.91 -9.30 17.19
N GLY A 165 -19.48 -10.51 17.56
CA GLY A 165 -20.34 -11.58 18.08
C GLY A 165 -21.08 -11.29 19.39
N GLN A 166 -20.76 -10.20 20.09
CA GLN A 166 -21.42 -9.81 21.34
C GLN A 166 -22.54 -8.77 21.16
N ASN A 167 -22.63 -8.05 20.02
CA ASN A 167 -23.49 -6.87 19.87
C ASN A 167 -24.37 -6.82 18.61
N GLY A 168 -24.51 -7.91 17.87
CA GLY A 168 -25.38 -7.98 16.69
C GLY A 168 -24.66 -8.50 15.45
N ALA A 169 -25.38 -9.27 14.63
CA ALA A 169 -24.82 -9.85 13.40
C ALA A 169 -24.61 -8.73 12.35
N VAL A 170 -23.38 -8.42 12.07
CA VAL A 170 -22.99 -7.60 10.90
C VAL A 170 -23.12 -8.49 9.66
N ASP A 171 -23.74 -7.98 8.60
CA ASP A 171 -23.82 -8.71 7.35
C ASP A 171 -22.43 -8.94 6.73
N GLU A 172 -22.31 -10.00 5.92
CA GLU A 172 -21.01 -10.44 5.38
C GLU A 172 -20.38 -9.37 4.46
N GLU A 173 -21.19 -8.57 3.79
CA GLU A 173 -20.70 -7.49 2.91
C GLU A 173 -20.06 -6.37 3.73
N THR A 174 -20.74 -5.91 4.78
CA THR A 174 -20.22 -4.90 5.72
C THR A 174 -18.98 -5.43 6.46
N LEU A 175 -18.98 -6.69 6.89
CA LEU A 175 -17.82 -7.31 7.50
C LEU A 175 -16.60 -7.30 6.57
N GLN A 176 -16.81 -7.60 5.30
CA GLN A 176 -15.75 -7.55 4.29
C GLN A 176 -15.23 -6.12 4.05
N GLN A 177 -16.12 -5.12 4.05
CA GLN A 177 -15.74 -3.71 3.92
C GLN A 177 -14.89 -3.24 5.12
N LEU A 178 -15.28 -3.60 6.34
CA LEU A 178 -14.52 -3.32 7.56
C LEU A 178 -13.14 -4.00 7.54
N ALA A 179 -13.09 -5.28 7.13
CA ALA A 179 -11.83 -6.00 7.00
C ALA A 179 -10.89 -5.36 5.95
N ARG A 180 -11.44 -4.92 4.82
CA ARG A 180 -10.67 -4.15 3.80
C ARG A 180 -10.14 -2.83 4.35
N ALA A 181 -10.91 -2.14 5.19
CA ALA A 181 -10.43 -0.92 5.83
C ALA A 181 -9.22 -1.18 6.75
N LEU A 182 -9.16 -2.34 7.38
CA LEU A 182 -8.06 -2.75 8.27
C LEU A 182 -6.87 -3.39 7.54
N GLN A 183 -6.99 -3.78 6.27
CA GLN A 183 -5.90 -4.43 5.53
C GLN A 183 -4.60 -3.62 5.59
N GLY A 184 -3.48 -4.32 5.84
CA GLY A 184 -2.14 -3.73 5.97
C GLY A 184 -1.79 -3.24 7.36
N LEU A 185 -2.72 -3.29 8.31
CA LEU A 185 -2.45 -3.12 9.75
C LEU A 185 -2.05 -4.46 10.35
N SER A 186 -1.22 -4.43 11.40
CA SER A 186 -1.01 -5.58 12.27
C SER A 186 -2.30 -5.90 13.05
N LEU A 187 -2.42 -7.10 13.63
CA LEU A 187 -3.60 -7.42 14.48
C LEU A 187 -3.72 -6.49 15.67
N ASP A 188 -2.60 -6.08 16.27
CA ASP A 188 -2.60 -5.14 17.39
C ASP A 188 -3.11 -3.77 16.97
N GLU A 189 -2.63 -3.27 15.82
CA GLU A 189 -3.12 -2.00 15.24
C GLU A 189 -4.60 -2.10 14.85
N ALA A 190 -5.01 -3.21 14.25
CA ALA A 190 -6.41 -3.47 13.92
C ALA A 190 -7.28 -3.49 15.18
N HIS A 191 -6.79 -4.10 16.28
CA HIS A 191 -7.47 -4.11 17.58
C HIS A 191 -7.66 -2.68 18.13
N HIS A 192 -6.62 -1.84 18.06
CA HIS A 192 -6.72 -0.44 18.47
C HIS A 192 -7.69 0.35 17.61
N ALA A 193 -7.67 0.15 16.29
CA ALA A 193 -8.59 0.80 15.35
C ALA A 193 -10.05 0.43 15.64
N VAL A 194 -10.33 -0.86 15.86
CA VAL A 194 -11.67 -1.37 16.21
C VAL A 194 -12.13 -0.81 17.56
N ARG A 195 -11.28 -0.82 18.59
CA ARG A 195 -11.61 -0.22 19.90
C ARG A 195 -11.96 1.25 19.81
N ARG A 196 -11.22 2.01 18.98
CA ARG A 196 -11.50 3.43 18.77
C ARG A 196 -12.83 3.63 18.03
N ALA A 197 -13.15 2.80 17.05
CA ALA A 197 -14.43 2.84 16.35
C ALA A 197 -15.59 2.52 17.30
N LEU A 198 -15.45 1.48 18.15
CA LEU A 198 -16.43 1.11 19.16
C LEU A 198 -16.61 2.15 20.29
N ALA A 199 -15.58 2.95 20.58
CA ALA A 199 -15.69 4.07 21.51
C ALA A 199 -16.57 5.21 20.96
N ALA A 200 -16.64 5.35 19.62
CA ALA A 200 -17.49 6.34 18.94
C ALA A 200 -18.91 5.81 18.66
N SER A 201 -19.07 4.51 18.42
CA SER A 201 -20.35 3.84 18.17
C SER A 201 -20.35 2.47 18.84
N PRO A 202 -21.40 2.09 19.61
CA PRO A 202 -21.43 0.82 20.36
C PRO A 202 -21.46 -0.43 19.47
N THR A 203 -21.70 -0.27 18.17
CA THR A 203 -21.74 -1.35 17.19
C THR A 203 -20.82 -1.05 16.02
N LEU A 204 -20.19 -2.10 15.47
CA LEU A 204 -19.43 -1.99 14.22
C LEU A 204 -20.40 -2.10 13.04
N GLY A 205 -20.29 -1.15 12.11
CA GLY A 205 -21.12 -1.11 10.90
C GLY A 205 -20.45 -0.23 9.83
N ALA A 206 -21.15 0.04 8.75
CA ALA A 206 -20.64 0.90 7.66
C ALA A 206 -20.28 2.32 8.16
N GLU A 207 -20.96 2.81 9.20
CA GLU A 207 -20.70 4.07 9.88
C GLU A 207 -19.32 4.10 10.58
N SER A 208 -18.73 2.95 10.89
CA SER A 208 -17.41 2.84 11.50
C SER A 208 -16.25 3.02 10.51
N LEU A 209 -16.49 2.88 9.21
CA LEU A 209 -15.46 2.95 8.16
C LEU A 209 -14.63 4.24 8.19
N PRO A 210 -15.22 5.46 8.36
CA PRO A 210 -14.43 6.69 8.43
C PRO A 210 -13.45 6.69 9.61
N ALA A 211 -13.84 6.17 10.76
CA ALA A 211 -12.98 6.10 11.95
C ALA A 211 -11.82 5.10 11.75
N LEU A 212 -12.07 3.95 11.12
CA LEU A 212 -11.05 2.97 10.79
C LEU A 212 -10.04 3.51 9.76
N PHE A 213 -10.52 4.21 8.73
CA PHE A 213 -9.65 4.85 7.73
C PHE A 213 -8.79 5.96 8.34
N GLU A 214 -9.34 6.74 9.25
CA GLU A 214 -8.59 7.79 9.92
C GLU A 214 -7.49 7.21 10.82
N GLU A 215 -7.78 6.13 11.58
CA GLU A 215 -6.76 5.46 12.37
C GLU A 215 -5.64 4.89 11.49
N LYS A 216 -6.00 4.22 10.42
CA LYS A 216 -5.06 3.70 9.43
C LYS A 216 -4.19 4.81 8.85
N ARG A 217 -4.77 5.97 8.54
CA ARG A 217 -4.05 7.15 8.05
C ARG A 217 -3.00 7.61 9.05
N VAL A 218 -3.39 7.72 10.32
CA VAL A 218 -2.47 8.15 11.39
C VAL A 218 -1.32 7.18 11.57
N LEU A 219 -1.58 5.87 11.53
CA LEU A 219 -0.55 4.84 11.75
C LEU A 219 0.45 4.77 10.59
N ILE A 220 -0.03 4.77 9.36
CA ILE A 220 0.83 4.66 8.18
C ILE A 220 1.65 5.95 7.96
N ASN A 221 1.03 7.12 8.15
CA ASN A 221 1.72 8.39 7.94
C ASN A 221 2.82 8.68 8.99
N ARG A 222 2.88 7.94 10.11
CA ARG A 222 3.99 8.02 11.06
C ARG A 222 5.34 7.65 10.45
N GLY A 223 5.36 6.78 9.45
CA GLY A 223 6.57 6.37 8.73
C GLY A 223 7.10 7.42 7.73
N GLY A 224 6.34 8.47 7.44
CA GLY A 224 6.71 9.71 6.76
C GLY A 224 6.86 9.64 5.24
N ALA A 225 7.28 8.52 4.65
CA ALA A 225 7.53 8.40 3.21
C ALA A 225 6.30 7.93 2.41
N ILE A 226 5.29 7.40 3.08
CA ILE A 226 4.07 6.86 2.49
C ILE A 226 2.88 7.58 3.11
N GLU A 227 1.98 8.07 2.27
CA GLU A 227 0.71 8.69 2.67
C GLU A 227 -0.44 7.75 2.32
N PHE A 228 -1.29 7.41 3.28
CA PHE A 228 -2.55 6.75 3.00
C PHE A 228 -3.58 7.79 2.54
N VAL A 229 -4.13 7.59 1.34
CA VAL A 229 -5.14 8.49 0.75
C VAL A 229 -6.52 7.89 0.99
N SER A 230 -7.28 8.51 1.91
CA SER A 230 -8.63 8.06 2.29
C SER A 230 -9.73 8.52 1.32
N ASP A 231 -9.43 9.48 0.44
CA ASP A 231 -10.38 10.06 -0.51
C ASP A 231 -10.69 9.08 -1.64
N SER A 232 -11.89 8.49 -1.61
CA SER A 232 -12.39 7.66 -2.69
C SER A 232 -13.14 8.51 -3.72
N THR A 233 -12.49 8.82 -4.83
CA THR A 233 -13.17 9.42 -5.97
C THR A 233 -13.80 8.31 -6.81
N ASN A 234 -15.14 8.27 -6.91
CA ASN A 234 -15.80 7.31 -7.78
C ASN A 234 -15.39 7.57 -9.25
N ILE A 235 -15.14 6.51 -10.00
CA ILE A 235 -14.75 6.59 -11.41
C ILE A 235 -15.79 7.33 -12.27
N ALA A 236 -17.07 7.29 -11.88
CA ALA A 236 -18.15 8.06 -12.51
C ALA A 236 -18.02 9.58 -12.29
N GLN A 237 -17.25 10.02 -11.29
CA GLN A 237 -17.00 11.44 -11.01
C GLN A 237 -15.79 12.00 -11.78
N VAL A 238 -15.21 11.22 -12.66
CA VAL A 238 -14.16 11.64 -13.59
C VAL A 238 -14.83 11.87 -14.94
N GLY A 239 -14.86 13.11 -15.41
CA GLY A 239 -15.41 13.45 -16.72
C GLY A 239 -14.50 12.95 -17.85
N GLY A 240 -15.07 12.31 -18.87
CA GLY A 240 -14.31 11.78 -20.01
C GLY A 240 -13.45 10.56 -19.69
N LEU A 241 -12.37 10.38 -20.46
CA LEU A 241 -11.33 9.36 -20.28
C LEU A 241 -11.83 7.91 -20.49
N GLU A 242 -12.75 7.71 -21.43
CA GLU A 242 -13.48 6.44 -21.64
C GLU A 242 -12.54 5.27 -21.99
N MET A 243 -11.47 5.54 -22.76
CA MET A 243 -10.47 4.51 -23.11
C MET A 243 -9.74 4.01 -21.88
N LEU A 244 -9.31 4.94 -21.02
CA LEU A 244 -8.65 4.58 -19.75
C LEU A 244 -9.61 3.81 -18.83
N LYS A 245 -10.86 4.27 -18.70
CA LYS A 245 -11.88 3.61 -17.88
C LYS A 245 -12.14 2.18 -18.32
N THR A 246 -12.32 1.96 -19.62
CA THR A 246 -12.55 0.63 -20.19
C THR A 246 -11.36 -0.29 -19.92
N TRP A 247 -10.15 0.20 -20.15
CA TRP A 247 -8.92 -0.54 -19.90
C TRP A 247 -8.78 -0.93 -18.41
N LEU A 248 -9.09 -0.01 -17.50
CA LEU A 248 -9.05 -0.27 -16.06
C LEU A 248 -10.02 -1.36 -15.61
N MET A 249 -11.24 -1.39 -16.17
CA MET A 249 -12.22 -2.43 -15.87
C MET A 249 -11.72 -3.82 -16.26
N ASP A 250 -11.03 -3.96 -17.38
CA ASP A 250 -10.46 -5.23 -17.81
C ASP A 250 -9.24 -5.61 -16.93
N ARG A 251 -8.39 -4.66 -16.58
CA ARG A 251 -7.25 -4.90 -15.67
C ARG A 251 -7.70 -5.27 -14.26
N ARG A 252 -8.77 -4.67 -13.74
CA ARG A 252 -9.39 -5.07 -12.48
C ARG A 252 -9.77 -6.55 -12.46
N LYS A 253 -10.39 -7.06 -13.54
CA LYS A 253 -10.77 -8.48 -13.65
C LYS A 253 -9.55 -9.39 -13.50
N LEU A 254 -8.45 -9.09 -14.22
CA LEU A 254 -7.21 -9.86 -14.14
C LEU A 254 -6.56 -9.74 -12.75
N PHE A 255 -6.52 -8.54 -12.18
CA PHE A 255 -5.93 -8.32 -10.87
C PHE A 255 -6.66 -9.07 -9.75
N ASN A 256 -7.98 -9.21 -9.86
CA ASN A 256 -8.77 -10.00 -8.90
C ASN A 256 -8.49 -11.51 -9.00
N GLN A 257 -7.96 -11.99 -10.12
CA GLN A 257 -7.56 -13.38 -10.36
C GLN A 257 -6.06 -13.63 -10.16
N ARG A 258 -5.31 -12.65 -9.61
CA ARG A 258 -3.83 -12.67 -9.49
C ARG A 258 -3.25 -13.94 -8.87
N ASP A 259 -3.95 -14.52 -7.90
CA ASP A 259 -3.49 -15.74 -7.20
C ASP A 259 -3.55 -17.01 -8.06
N SER A 260 -4.29 -16.98 -9.18
CA SER A 260 -4.45 -18.09 -10.12
C SER A 260 -3.74 -17.86 -11.46
N LEU A 261 -3.22 -16.65 -11.69
CA LEU A 261 -2.55 -16.29 -12.93
C LEU A 261 -1.02 -16.35 -12.78
N SER A 262 -0.33 -16.57 -13.90
CA SER A 262 1.13 -16.43 -13.93
C SER A 262 1.54 -14.95 -13.74
N ALA A 263 2.67 -14.72 -13.09
CA ALA A 263 3.12 -13.38 -12.69
C ALA A 263 3.31 -12.39 -13.86
N ASP A 264 3.50 -12.88 -15.07
CA ASP A 264 3.62 -12.10 -16.30
C ASP A 264 2.28 -11.59 -16.85
N ILE A 265 1.16 -12.22 -16.47
CA ILE A 265 -0.21 -11.84 -16.87
C ILE A 265 -0.84 -10.89 -15.85
N VAL A 266 -0.42 -10.95 -14.59
CA VAL A 266 -0.95 -10.07 -13.52
C VAL A 266 -0.60 -8.62 -13.84
N PRO A 267 -1.60 -7.71 -13.87
CA PRO A 267 -1.35 -6.30 -14.15
C PRO A 267 -0.38 -5.66 -13.15
N LYS A 268 0.65 -4.98 -13.66
CA LYS A 268 1.70 -4.34 -12.87
C LYS A 268 1.40 -2.89 -12.55
N GLY A 269 0.83 -2.17 -13.52
CA GLY A 269 0.51 -0.77 -13.32
C GLY A 269 0.34 0.04 -14.59
N VAL A 270 0.03 1.31 -14.43
CA VAL A 270 -0.24 2.29 -15.49
C VAL A 270 0.55 3.57 -15.25
N LEU A 271 1.08 4.14 -16.33
CA LEU A 271 1.65 5.49 -16.32
C LEU A 271 0.64 6.46 -16.95
N VAL A 272 0.18 7.45 -16.18
CA VAL A 272 -0.73 8.49 -16.64
C VAL A 272 0.04 9.78 -16.80
N MET A 273 0.27 10.18 -18.03
CA MET A 273 0.96 11.41 -18.37
C MET A 273 0.04 12.40 -19.08
N GLY A 274 0.41 13.66 -19.13
CA GLY A 274 -0.38 14.64 -19.85
C GLY A 274 -0.25 16.06 -19.33
N ILE A 275 -1.12 16.92 -19.85
CA ILE A 275 -1.11 18.35 -19.56
C ILE A 275 -1.43 18.59 -18.08
N PRO A 276 -0.71 19.50 -17.39
CA PRO A 276 -1.04 19.89 -16.02
C PRO A 276 -2.50 20.37 -15.88
N GLY A 277 -3.17 20.00 -14.79
CA GLY A 277 -4.56 20.41 -14.55
C GLY A 277 -5.65 19.61 -15.30
N CYS A 278 -5.29 18.60 -16.11
CA CYS A 278 -6.25 17.76 -16.83
C CYS A 278 -6.73 16.52 -16.06
N GLY A 279 -6.50 16.44 -14.74
CA GLY A 279 -7.14 15.42 -13.90
C GLY A 279 -6.33 14.14 -13.69
N LYS A 280 -5.01 14.08 -13.93
CA LYS A 280 -4.18 12.89 -13.72
C LYS A 280 -4.28 12.32 -12.32
N SER A 281 -4.13 13.15 -11.29
CA SER A 281 -4.25 12.75 -9.88
C SER A 281 -5.67 12.27 -9.52
N LEU A 282 -6.69 12.84 -10.16
CA LEU A 282 -8.07 12.38 -10.03
C LEU A 282 -8.26 10.99 -10.64
N CYS A 283 -7.59 10.71 -11.78
CA CYS A 283 -7.58 9.39 -12.39
C CYS A 283 -7.03 8.33 -11.44
N VAL A 284 -5.92 8.62 -10.74
CA VAL A 284 -5.31 7.65 -9.81
C VAL A 284 -6.25 7.34 -8.64
N ARG A 285 -6.92 8.33 -8.08
CA ARG A 285 -7.95 8.11 -7.04
C ARG A 285 -9.11 7.26 -7.57
N ALA A 286 -9.53 7.50 -8.82
CA ALA A 286 -10.56 6.70 -9.46
C ALA A 286 -10.11 5.25 -9.74
N ILE A 287 -8.82 5.01 -10.01
CA ILE A 287 -8.25 3.66 -10.12
C ILE A 287 -8.43 2.92 -8.80
N ALA A 288 -8.06 3.51 -7.67
CA ALA A 288 -8.19 2.88 -6.37
C ALA A 288 -9.66 2.53 -6.05
N SER A 289 -10.58 3.44 -6.32
CA SER A 289 -12.01 3.18 -6.18
C SER A 289 -12.51 2.08 -7.14
N CYS A 290 -12.04 2.07 -8.39
CA CYS A 290 -12.39 1.05 -9.37
C CYS A 290 -11.92 -0.34 -8.93
N PHE A 291 -10.70 -0.47 -8.40
CA PHE A 291 -10.15 -1.74 -7.91
C PHE A 291 -10.66 -2.12 -6.51
N GLU A 292 -11.34 -1.19 -5.81
CA GLU A 292 -11.78 -1.35 -4.41
C GLU A 292 -10.62 -1.68 -3.47
N LEU A 293 -9.48 -1.02 -3.68
CA LEU A 293 -8.25 -1.23 -2.93
C LEU A 293 -7.78 0.05 -2.24
N PRO A 294 -7.05 -0.07 -1.13
CA PRO A 294 -6.44 1.08 -0.47
C PRO A 294 -5.44 1.78 -1.41
N LEU A 295 -5.38 3.10 -1.31
CA LEU A 295 -4.47 3.95 -2.08
C LEU A 295 -3.35 4.48 -1.18
N TYR A 296 -2.12 4.20 -1.56
CA TYR A 296 -0.92 4.73 -0.92
C TYR A 296 -0.15 5.62 -1.87
N ARG A 297 0.14 6.84 -1.46
CA ARG A 297 0.89 7.82 -2.23
C ARG A 297 2.34 7.88 -1.75
N ILE A 298 3.27 7.89 -2.69
CA ILE A 298 4.66 8.28 -2.48
C ILE A 298 4.89 9.58 -3.25
N ASP A 299 5.29 10.62 -2.52
CA ASP A 299 5.74 11.87 -3.10
C ASP A 299 7.26 11.82 -3.30
N MET A 300 7.70 11.83 -4.56
CA MET A 300 9.12 11.75 -4.86
C MET A 300 9.88 12.97 -4.34
N ILE A 301 9.27 14.15 -4.31
CA ILE A 301 9.87 15.36 -3.74
C ILE A 301 10.17 15.16 -2.24
N ASP A 302 9.23 14.53 -1.53
CA ASP A 302 9.36 14.30 -0.08
C ASP A 302 10.48 13.28 0.22
N ILE A 303 10.62 12.24 -0.60
CA ILE A 303 11.73 11.28 -0.53
C ILE A 303 13.09 11.99 -0.65
N PHE A 304 13.22 12.93 -1.60
CA PHE A 304 14.46 13.66 -1.82
C PHE A 304 14.70 14.83 -0.86
N SER A 305 13.70 15.22 -0.07
CA SER A 305 13.81 16.33 0.89
C SER A 305 14.80 16.08 2.04
N GLY A 306 15.22 14.82 2.23
CA GLY A 306 16.09 14.42 3.34
C GLY A 306 15.38 14.30 4.69
N ARG A 307 14.07 14.54 4.77
CA ARG A 307 13.29 14.45 6.02
C ARG A 307 13.26 13.04 6.59
N HIS A 308 13.37 12.04 5.73
CA HIS A 308 13.29 10.63 6.08
C HIS A 308 14.66 9.92 6.06
N GLY A 309 15.75 10.67 6.19
CA GLY A 309 17.12 10.16 6.11
C GLY A 309 17.70 10.21 4.70
N GLU A 310 18.59 9.26 4.38
CA GLU A 310 19.14 9.15 3.03
C GLU A 310 18.06 8.69 2.05
N ALA A 311 17.87 9.44 0.96
CA ALA A 311 16.76 9.24 0.03
C ALA A 311 16.68 7.82 -0.56
N GLU A 312 17.83 7.20 -0.85
CA GLU A 312 17.89 5.81 -1.35
C GLU A 312 17.35 4.83 -0.32
N GLY A 313 17.81 4.94 0.93
CA GLY A 313 17.33 4.10 2.03
C GLY A 313 15.84 4.30 2.32
N ALA A 314 15.37 5.54 2.34
CA ALA A 314 13.97 5.88 2.55
C ALA A 314 13.07 5.31 1.45
N PHE A 315 13.51 5.40 0.17
CA PHE A 315 12.77 4.87 -0.96
C PHE A 315 12.70 3.33 -0.94
N VAL A 316 13.83 2.65 -0.69
CA VAL A 316 13.86 1.18 -0.55
C VAL A 316 12.96 0.72 0.59
N GLN A 317 12.99 1.41 1.73
CA GLN A 317 12.14 1.09 2.86
C GLN A 317 10.65 1.32 2.55
N ALA A 318 10.32 2.41 1.86
CA ALA A 318 8.95 2.66 1.40
C ALA A 318 8.44 1.55 0.48
N CYS A 319 9.22 1.12 -0.50
CA CYS A 319 8.85 0.00 -1.38
C CYS A 319 8.61 -1.31 -0.60
N ARG A 320 9.46 -1.64 0.36
CA ARG A 320 9.29 -2.82 1.24
C ARG A 320 8.02 -2.73 2.09
N THR A 321 7.75 -1.55 2.64
CA THR A 321 6.53 -1.32 3.41
C THR A 321 5.30 -1.50 2.51
N LEU A 322 5.30 -0.96 1.28
CA LEU A 322 4.20 -1.16 0.34
C LEU A 322 3.96 -2.63 0.00
N GLU A 323 5.02 -3.43 -0.13
CA GLU A 323 4.88 -4.87 -0.36
C GLU A 323 4.17 -5.57 0.80
N SER A 324 4.40 -5.13 2.04
CA SER A 324 3.69 -5.64 3.21
C SER A 324 2.24 -5.17 3.30
N LEU A 325 1.88 -4.07 2.62
CA LEU A 325 0.53 -3.51 2.56
C LEU A 325 -0.33 -4.09 1.41
N ALA A 326 0.22 -4.99 0.60
CA ALA A 326 -0.52 -5.62 -0.50
C ALA A 326 -1.72 -6.45 0.02
N PRO A 327 -2.87 -6.48 -0.72
CA PRO A 327 -3.09 -5.85 -2.01
C PRO A 327 -3.44 -4.37 -1.93
N ALA A 328 -2.84 -3.55 -2.82
CA ALA A 328 -3.00 -2.10 -2.79
C ALA A 328 -2.73 -1.43 -4.14
N ILE A 329 -3.23 -0.21 -4.29
CA ILE A 329 -2.83 0.72 -5.35
C ILE A 329 -1.72 1.61 -4.80
N VAL A 330 -0.62 1.71 -5.53
CA VAL A 330 0.51 2.58 -5.18
C VAL A 330 0.56 3.75 -6.16
N TRP A 331 0.49 4.95 -5.65
CA TRP A 331 0.56 6.17 -6.43
C TRP A 331 1.94 6.83 -6.31
N PHE A 332 2.69 6.82 -7.39
CA PHE A 332 3.88 7.67 -7.52
C PHE A 332 3.48 8.98 -8.20
N ASP A 333 3.43 10.06 -7.42
CA ASP A 333 3.08 11.38 -7.93
C ASP A 333 4.32 12.09 -8.48
N GLU A 334 4.17 12.71 -9.65
CA GLU A 334 5.24 13.44 -10.35
C GLU A 334 6.56 12.66 -10.40
N ILE A 335 6.48 11.41 -10.88
CA ILE A 335 7.60 10.46 -10.83
C ILE A 335 8.88 10.99 -11.51
N GLU A 336 8.73 11.90 -12.49
CA GLU A 336 9.84 12.57 -13.16
C GLU A 336 10.72 13.40 -12.20
N MET A 337 10.16 13.90 -11.10
CA MET A 337 10.92 14.71 -10.15
C MET A 337 12.00 13.90 -9.41
N GLY A 338 11.80 12.60 -9.30
CA GLY A 338 12.79 11.67 -8.73
C GLY A 338 13.82 11.13 -9.71
N ILE A 339 13.66 11.39 -11.02
CA ILE A 339 14.40 10.69 -12.07
C ILE A 339 15.30 11.62 -12.90
N THR A 340 15.17 12.93 -12.75
CA THR A 340 15.73 13.98 -13.60
C THR A 340 17.26 13.94 -13.82
N SER A 341 18.00 12.99 -13.29
CA SER A 341 19.46 13.02 -13.40
C SER A 341 20.14 11.66 -13.57
N SER A 342 19.53 10.77 -14.34
CA SER A 342 20.16 9.47 -14.67
C SER A 342 21.52 9.62 -15.38
N GLU A 343 21.76 10.75 -16.07
CA GLU A 343 23.04 11.03 -16.73
C GLU A 343 24.17 11.43 -15.77
N SER A 344 23.87 11.79 -14.52
CA SER A 344 24.87 12.31 -13.57
C SER A 344 25.36 11.29 -12.53
N GLY A 345 25.16 10.00 -12.67
CA GLY A 345 25.78 8.96 -11.82
C GLY A 345 25.54 9.11 -10.31
N GLY A 346 24.60 9.98 -9.89
CA GLY A 346 24.32 10.31 -8.52
C GLY A 346 23.27 9.40 -7.86
N GLN A 347 22.86 9.78 -6.65
CA GLN A 347 21.88 9.09 -5.82
C GLN A 347 20.55 8.85 -6.57
N GLN A 348 20.10 9.79 -7.38
CA GLN A 348 18.87 9.70 -8.18
C GLN A 348 18.92 8.59 -9.23
N GLY A 349 20.08 8.38 -9.88
CA GLY A 349 20.26 7.28 -10.83
C GLY A 349 20.13 5.90 -10.17
N ARG A 350 20.62 5.76 -8.92
CA ARG A 350 20.48 4.51 -8.15
C ARG A 350 19.03 4.24 -7.74
N ILE A 351 18.32 5.26 -7.27
CA ILE A 351 16.89 5.15 -6.94
C ILE A 351 16.08 4.75 -8.17
N PHE A 352 16.38 5.36 -9.31
CA PHE A 352 15.72 5.00 -10.56
C PHE A 352 15.99 3.56 -10.99
N ALA A 353 17.25 3.12 -10.97
CA ALA A 353 17.61 1.74 -11.28
C ALA A 353 16.91 0.73 -10.36
N PHE A 354 16.86 1.04 -9.05
CA PHE A 354 16.12 0.24 -8.08
C PHE A 354 14.61 0.22 -8.41
N PHE A 355 13.99 1.38 -8.69
CA PHE A 355 12.58 1.46 -9.05
C PHE A 355 12.24 0.59 -10.27
N LEU A 356 13.08 0.63 -11.30
CA LEU A 356 12.87 -0.17 -12.51
C LEU A 356 12.93 -1.68 -12.24
N THR A 357 13.87 -2.11 -11.39
CA THR A 357 13.98 -3.50 -10.96
C THR A 357 12.80 -3.89 -10.08
N TRP A 358 12.48 -3.05 -9.10
CA TRP A 358 11.33 -3.28 -8.22
C TRP A 358 10.00 -3.39 -9.00
N MET A 359 9.77 -2.57 -10.01
CA MET A 359 8.58 -2.65 -10.87
C MET A 359 8.46 -3.99 -11.61
N GLN A 360 9.58 -4.66 -11.90
CA GLN A 360 9.57 -5.99 -12.51
C GLN A 360 9.24 -7.09 -11.51
N ASP A 361 9.82 -6.99 -10.31
CA ASP A 361 9.90 -8.07 -9.31
C ASP A 361 8.92 -7.89 -8.14
N LYS A 362 8.24 -6.72 -8.03
CA LYS A 362 7.32 -6.41 -6.92
C LYS A 362 6.22 -7.45 -6.72
N ALA A 363 5.69 -7.52 -5.51
CA ALA A 363 4.59 -8.41 -5.17
C ALA A 363 3.39 -8.28 -6.13
N PRO A 364 2.81 -9.39 -6.60
CA PRO A 364 1.67 -9.37 -7.54
C PRO A 364 0.43 -8.65 -7.01
N GLY A 365 0.34 -8.45 -5.69
CA GLY A 365 -0.73 -7.70 -5.03
C GLY A 365 -0.63 -6.18 -5.12
N LEU A 366 0.40 -5.61 -5.74
CA LEU A 366 0.55 -4.17 -5.91
C LEU A 366 0.29 -3.75 -7.35
N PHE A 367 -0.65 -2.82 -7.55
CA PHE A 367 -0.86 -2.14 -8.83
C PHE A 367 -0.35 -0.70 -8.74
N VAL A 368 0.62 -0.36 -9.58
CA VAL A 368 1.28 0.95 -9.57
C VAL A 368 0.59 1.91 -10.53
N ALA A 369 0.17 3.07 -10.05
CA ALA A 369 -0.32 4.17 -10.86
C ALA A 369 0.65 5.34 -10.72
N ALA A 370 1.44 5.61 -11.74
CA ALA A 370 2.37 6.75 -11.74
C ALA A 370 1.79 7.91 -12.53
N THR A 371 2.02 9.14 -12.06
CA THR A 371 1.68 10.37 -12.79
C THR A 371 2.94 11.10 -13.24
N ALA A 372 2.88 11.74 -14.43
CA ALA A 372 3.95 12.57 -14.94
C ALA A 372 3.42 13.81 -15.66
N ASN A 373 4.06 14.95 -15.42
CA ASN A 373 3.81 16.24 -16.07
C ASN A 373 4.86 16.54 -17.14
N ARG A 374 6.11 16.16 -16.88
CA ARG A 374 7.28 16.44 -17.72
C ARG A 374 7.83 15.17 -18.35
N ILE A 375 7.32 14.88 -19.52
CA ILE A 375 7.66 13.68 -20.28
C ILE A 375 9.09 13.69 -20.85
N ASP A 376 9.63 14.88 -21.09
CA ASP A 376 10.99 15.12 -21.55
C ASP A 376 12.04 14.62 -20.54
N LEU A 377 11.65 14.53 -19.28
CA LEU A 377 12.49 14.06 -18.18
C LEU A 377 12.39 12.53 -17.93
N LEU A 378 11.43 11.86 -18.56
CA LEU A 378 11.25 10.42 -18.39
C LEU A 378 12.20 9.61 -19.27
N PRO A 379 13.07 8.78 -18.69
CA PRO A 379 13.92 7.89 -19.45
C PRO A 379 13.11 6.89 -20.30
N ALA A 380 13.60 6.58 -21.50
CA ALA A 380 12.95 5.63 -22.41
C ALA A 380 12.75 4.23 -21.79
N GLU A 381 13.61 3.84 -20.85
CA GLU A 381 13.55 2.58 -20.11
C GLU A 381 12.26 2.45 -19.32
N MET A 382 11.67 3.54 -18.83
CA MET A 382 10.46 3.54 -18.04
C MET A 382 9.24 3.11 -18.83
N ILE A 383 9.20 3.48 -20.11
CA ILE A 383 8.10 3.23 -21.05
C ILE A 383 8.23 1.84 -21.69
N ARG A 384 9.36 1.16 -21.46
CA ARG A 384 9.62 -0.16 -22.02
C ARG A 384 8.62 -1.17 -21.44
N LYS A 385 8.04 -1.99 -22.35
CA LYS A 385 7.11 -3.07 -21.95
C LYS A 385 7.70 -3.97 -20.87
N GLY A 386 6.86 -4.36 -19.93
CA GLY A 386 7.22 -5.23 -18.80
C GLY A 386 7.37 -4.50 -17.46
N ARG A 387 7.29 -3.15 -17.44
CA ARG A 387 7.27 -2.31 -16.22
C ARG A 387 5.89 -1.75 -15.95
N PHE A 388 5.43 -0.87 -16.83
CA PHE A 388 4.02 -0.50 -16.90
C PHE A 388 3.33 -1.33 -17.99
N ASP A 389 2.09 -1.70 -17.74
CA ASP A 389 1.29 -2.44 -18.72
C ASP A 389 0.90 -1.53 -19.88
N GLU A 390 0.64 -0.23 -19.54
CA GLU A 390 0.24 0.75 -20.53
C GLU A 390 0.62 2.18 -20.09
N VAL A 391 0.74 3.05 -21.08
CA VAL A 391 0.99 4.49 -20.91
C VAL A 391 -0.17 5.26 -21.50
N PHE A 392 -0.88 6.03 -20.69
CA PHE A 392 -1.99 6.86 -21.12
C PHE A 392 -1.63 8.33 -21.14
N PHE A 393 -2.07 9.00 -22.19
CA PHE A 393 -1.95 10.44 -22.34
C PHE A 393 -3.30 11.14 -22.09
N VAL A 394 -3.33 12.02 -21.11
CA VAL A 394 -4.47 12.88 -20.78
C VAL A 394 -4.24 14.24 -21.43
N ASP A 395 -5.03 14.52 -22.47
CA ASP A 395 -5.01 15.78 -23.21
C ASP A 395 -6.00 16.80 -22.59
N LEU A 396 -6.09 17.97 -23.20
CA LEU A 396 -7.14 18.93 -22.87
C LEU A 396 -8.52 18.31 -23.16
N PRO A 397 -9.51 18.55 -22.30
CA PRO A 397 -10.85 18.00 -22.47
C PRO A 397 -11.53 18.63 -23.68
N HIS A 398 -12.20 17.81 -24.49
CA HIS A 398 -13.05 18.28 -25.58
C HIS A 398 -14.41 18.79 -25.08
N ASP A 399 -15.27 19.29 -25.98
CA ASP A 399 -16.52 19.97 -25.60
C ASP A 399 -17.40 19.12 -24.68
N GLU A 400 -17.64 17.86 -25.02
CA GLU A 400 -18.47 16.95 -24.21
C GLU A 400 -17.84 16.66 -22.85
N GLU A 401 -16.52 16.51 -22.81
CA GLU A 401 -15.77 16.30 -21.56
C GLU A 401 -15.81 17.56 -20.68
N ARG A 402 -15.65 18.76 -21.28
CA ARG A 402 -15.75 20.03 -20.53
C ARG A 402 -17.15 20.20 -19.93
N GLU A 403 -18.20 19.89 -20.70
CA GLU A 403 -19.58 19.91 -20.20
C GLU A 403 -19.75 18.95 -19.02
N ALA A 404 -19.26 17.72 -19.14
CA ALA A 404 -19.30 16.74 -18.05
C ALA A 404 -18.54 17.24 -16.81
N ILE A 405 -17.36 17.86 -16.97
CA ILE A 405 -16.57 18.44 -15.88
C ILE A 405 -17.34 19.58 -15.20
N PHE A 406 -17.95 20.51 -15.95
CA PHE A 406 -18.81 21.54 -15.37
C PHE A 406 -19.93 20.95 -14.54
N LYS A 407 -20.67 19.97 -15.09
CA LYS A 407 -21.78 19.30 -14.39
C LYS A 407 -21.31 18.66 -13.08
N ILE A 408 -20.17 17.97 -13.09
CA ILE A 408 -19.59 17.34 -11.91
C ILE A 408 -19.25 18.39 -10.83
N HIS A 409 -18.60 19.50 -11.22
CA HIS A 409 -18.20 20.53 -10.25
C HIS A 409 -19.37 21.34 -9.71
N LEU A 410 -20.43 21.57 -10.51
CA LEU A 410 -21.67 22.16 -10.05
C LEU A 410 -22.40 21.23 -9.07
N ALA A 411 -22.57 19.96 -9.42
CA ALA A 411 -23.24 18.96 -8.59
C ALA A 411 -22.54 18.75 -7.23
N ARG A 412 -21.21 18.70 -7.20
CA ARG A 412 -20.42 18.63 -5.94
C ARG A 412 -20.69 19.79 -5.00
N ARG A 413 -21.17 20.94 -5.51
CA ARG A 413 -21.46 22.16 -4.75
C ARG A 413 -22.95 22.40 -4.56
N GLY A 414 -23.77 21.38 -4.85
CA GLY A 414 -25.23 21.40 -4.65
C GLY A 414 -25.97 22.28 -5.65
N VAL A 415 -25.37 22.58 -6.80
CA VAL A 415 -25.99 23.35 -7.86
C VAL A 415 -26.56 22.44 -8.94
N ASP A 416 -27.84 22.59 -9.27
CA ASP A 416 -28.48 21.83 -10.31
C ASP A 416 -28.01 22.28 -11.70
N SER A 417 -27.23 21.42 -12.35
CA SER A 417 -26.65 21.70 -13.67
C SER A 417 -27.67 21.73 -14.81
N SER A 418 -28.91 21.22 -14.61
CA SER A 418 -29.97 21.25 -15.65
C SER A 418 -30.50 22.64 -15.94
N LYS A 419 -30.26 23.60 -15.05
CA LYS A 419 -30.66 25.00 -15.19
C LYS A 419 -29.78 25.82 -16.14
N PHE A 420 -28.66 25.25 -16.64
CA PHE A 420 -27.66 25.99 -17.43
C PHE A 420 -27.61 25.49 -18.87
N ASN A 421 -27.49 26.44 -19.81
CA ASN A 421 -27.16 26.14 -21.20
C ASN A 421 -25.63 26.25 -21.38
N PHE A 422 -24.97 25.15 -21.61
CA PHE A 422 -23.50 25.11 -21.70
C PHE A 422 -22.94 25.60 -23.04
N ALA A 423 -23.77 25.87 -24.08
CA ALA A 423 -23.26 26.18 -25.41
C ALA A 423 -22.29 27.39 -25.44
N GLN A 424 -22.70 28.52 -24.84
CA GLN A 424 -21.87 29.73 -24.77
C GLN A 424 -20.66 29.55 -23.86
N LEU A 425 -20.81 28.78 -22.77
CA LEU A 425 -19.76 28.50 -21.83
C LEU A 425 -18.68 27.61 -22.47
N LEU A 426 -19.07 26.62 -23.27
CA LEU A 426 -18.14 25.75 -23.99
C LEU A 426 -17.33 26.52 -25.05
N GLU A 427 -17.95 27.49 -25.72
CA GLU A 427 -17.23 28.33 -26.67
C GLU A 427 -16.20 29.22 -25.96
N SER A 428 -16.55 29.83 -24.84
CA SER A 428 -15.68 30.71 -24.07
C SER A 428 -14.55 29.97 -23.32
N THR A 429 -14.72 28.68 -23.05
CA THR A 429 -13.73 27.86 -22.32
C THR A 429 -12.93 26.93 -23.21
N ARG A 430 -12.83 27.21 -24.51
CA ARG A 430 -11.99 26.44 -25.43
C ARG A 430 -10.54 26.44 -24.98
N ASP A 431 -9.92 25.26 -25.03
CA ASP A 431 -8.55 24.98 -24.57
C ASP A 431 -8.32 25.05 -23.05
N TRP A 432 -9.40 24.98 -22.26
CA TRP A 432 -9.32 24.94 -20.80
C TRP A 432 -9.03 23.55 -20.27
N THR A 433 -8.27 23.51 -19.18
CA THR A 433 -8.06 22.32 -18.37
C THR A 433 -9.21 22.08 -17.39
N GLY A 434 -9.32 20.87 -16.84
CA GLY A 434 -10.31 20.58 -15.82
C GLY A 434 -10.16 21.43 -14.55
N ALA A 435 -8.93 21.76 -14.17
CA ALA A 435 -8.63 22.62 -13.01
C ALA A 435 -9.11 24.07 -13.24
N GLU A 436 -8.97 24.59 -14.45
CA GLU A 436 -9.48 25.93 -14.79
C GLU A 436 -11.00 25.98 -14.76
N ILE A 437 -11.67 24.93 -15.23
CA ILE A 437 -13.13 24.78 -15.13
C ILE A 437 -13.57 24.76 -13.66
N GLU A 438 -12.90 23.99 -12.82
CA GLU A 438 -13.19 23.97 -11.38
C GLU A 438 -13.06 25.34 -10.76
N GLN A 439 -11.95 26.04 -11.04
CA GLN A 439 -11.69 27.38 -10.50
C GLN A 439 -12.73 28.40 -11.00
N CYS A 440 -13.20 28.30 -12.24
CA CYS A 440 -14.27 29.11 -12.77
C CYS A 440 -15.56 28.93 -11.98
N VAL A 441 -15.99 27.68 -11.75
CA VAL A 441 -17.18 27.36 -10.97
C VAL A 441 -17.07 27.89 -9.54
N VAL A 442 -15.90 27.72 -8.88
CA VAL A 442 -15.65 28.25 -7.53
C VAL A 442 -15.75 29.78 -7.50
N SER A 443 -15.12 30.45 -8.46
CA SER A 443 -15.09 31.91 -8.53
C SER A 443 -16.48 32.50 -8.82
N ALA A 444 -17.24 31.86 -9.71
CA ALA A 444 -18.62 32.28 -10.04
C ALA A 444 -19.56 32.10 -8.83
N LEU A 445 -19.46 30.94 -8.14
CA LEU A 445 -20.22 30.69 -6.91
C LEU A 445 -19.89 31.70 -5.81
N THR A 446 -18.59 31.99 -5.61
CA THR A 446 -18.15 32.96 -4.61
C THR A 446 -18.75 34.33 -4.89
N ARG A 447 -18.74 34.79 -6.16
CA ARG A 447 -19.35 36.06 -6.55
C ARG A 447 -20.87 36.07 -6.35
N ALA A 448 -21.59 35.00 -6.71
CA ALA A 448 -23.01 34.87 -6.49
C ALA A 448 -23.36 34.95 -4.99
N ARG A 449 -22.59 34.25 -4.13
CA ARG A 449 -22.76 34.27 -2.67
C ARG A 449 -22.52 35.65 -2.07
N ILE A 450 -21.47 36.37 -2.50
CA ILE A 450 -21.20 37.75 -2.07
C ILE A 450 -22.39 38.67 -2.43
N LYS A 451 -23.05 38.43 -3.57
CA LYS A 451 -24.22 39.16 -4.01
C LYS A 451 -25.54 38.63 -3.42
N GLU A 452 -25.47 37.66 -2.49
CA GLU A 452 -26.62 37.03 -1.81
C GLU A 452 -27.71 36.50 -2.79
N ARG A 453 -27.28 35.93 -3.91
CA ARG A 453 -28.20 35.39 -4.93
C ARG A 453 -27.75 34.02 -5.45
N GLU A 454 -28.63 33.33 -6.16
CA GLU A 454 -28.27 32.07 -6.85
C GLU A 454 -27.26 32.32 -7.98
N LEU A 455 -26.48 31.25 -8.29
CA LEU A 455 -25.55 31.24 -9.42
C LEU A 455 -26.36 31.31 -10.75
N THR A 456 -25.89 32.16 -11.66
CA THR A 456 -26.44 32.27 -13.01
C THR A 456 -25.44 31.85 -14.07
N GLU A 457 -25.89 31.62 -15.29
CA GLU A 457 -25.04 31.32 -16.43
C GLU A 457 -24.04 32.44 -16.73
N ASP A 458 -24.52 33.70 -16.66
CA ASP A 458 -23.69 34.89 -16.87
C ASP A 458 -22.50 34.94 -15.89
N ASP A 459 -22.69 34.51 -14.64
CA ASP A 459 -21.57 34.47 -13.67
C ASP A 459 -20.47 33.52 -14.08
N LEU A 460 -20.82 32.39 -14.72
CA LEU A 460 -19.86 31.43 -15.25
C LEU A 460 -19.16 31.98 -16.50
N VAL A 461 -19.93 32.59 -17.42
CA VAL A 461 -19.38 33.18 -18.65
C VAL A 461 -18.47 34.38 -18.33
N ASP A 462 -18.88 35.26 -17.43
CA ASP A 462 -18.03 36.38 -16.94
C ASP A 462 -16.75 35.86 -16.23
N GLY A 463 -16.90 34.73 -15.53
CA GLY A 463 -15.75 34.03 -14.92
C GLY A 463 -14.77 33.54 -15.95
N ALA A 464 -15.27 33.04 -17.05
CA ALA A 464 -14.45 32.52 -18.14
C ALA A 464 -13.78 33.66 -18.95
N ALA A 465 -14.47 34.75 -19.18
CA ALA A 465 -13.98 35.86 -20.03
C ALA A 465 -12.70 36.53 -19.49
N GLY A 466 -12.48 36.51 -18.18
CA GLY A 466 -11.32 37.14 -17.53
C GLY A 466 -10.09 36.23 -17.40
N ALA A 467 -10.13 34.95 -17.81
CA ALA A 467 -9.05 34.01 -17.61
C ALA A 467 -8.26 33.74 -18.91
N VAL A 468 -6.94 33.68 -18.80
CA VAL A 468 -6.07 33.25 -19.91
C VAL A 468 -5.80 31.76 -19.76
N PRO A 469 -6.24 30.90 -20.72
CA PRO A 469 -6.03 29.47 -20.65
C PRO A 469 -4.55 29.08 -20.56
N LEU A 470 -4.20 28.16 -19.65
CA LEU A 470 -2.85 27.61 -19.49
C LEU A 470 -2.31 27.09 -20.83
N ALA A 471 -3.15 26.41 -21.59
CA ALA A 471 -2.79 25.85 -22.87
C ALA A 471 -2.39 26.90 -23.90
N ARG A 472 -2.89 28.14 -23.80
CA ARG A 472 -2.47 29.26 -24.64
C ARG A 472 -1.18 29.89 -24.14
N ALA A 473 -1.06 30.05 -22.82
CA ALA A 473 0.15 30.60 -22.19
C ALA A 473 1.38 29.68 -22.40
N MET A 474 1.16 28.36 -22.44
CA MET A 474 2.21 27.33 -22.57
C MET A 474 2.10 26.55 -23.91
N LYS A 475 1.68 27.21 -24.99
CA LYS A 475 1.36 26.54 -26.27
C LYS A 475 2.49 25.66 -26.82
N GLU A 476 3.72 26.13 -26.76
CA GLU A 476 4.88 25.36 -27.24
C GLU A 476 5.09 24.07 -26.44
N GLN A 477 4.99 24.16 -25.12
CA GLN A 477 5.14 23.01 -24.24
C GLN A 477 4.02 22.00 -24.44
N VAL A 478 2.76 22.46 -24.58
CA VAL A 478 1.61 21.60 -24.85
C VAL A 478 1.80 20.86 -26.19
N ASN A 479 2.24 21.55 -27.23
CA ASN A 479 2.49 20.93 -28.52
C ASN A 479 3.64 19.91 -28.46
N HIS A 480 4.71 20.21 -27.75
CA HIS A 480 5.82 19.27 -27.53
C HIS A 480 5.34 17.99 -26.83
N ILE A 481 4.56 18.12 -25.75
CA ILE A 481 3.97 16.99 -25.01
C ILE A 481 3.08 16.16 -25.95
N ARG A 482 2.23 16.78 -26.76
CA ARG A 482 1.35 16.08 -27.70
C ARG A 482 2.12 15.31 -28.77
N GLN A 483 3.17 15.91 -29.37
CA GLN A 483 4.01 15.24 -30.36
C GLN A 483 4.71 14.01 -29.80
N TRP A 484 5.24 14.13 -28.59
CA TRP A 484 5.90 13.02 -27.92
C TRP A 484 4.92 11.87 -27.62
N ALA A 485 3.73 12.21 -27.07
CA ALA A 485 2.70 11.26 -26.68
C ALA A 485 2.12 10.51 -27.89
N PHE A 486 2.01 11.18 -29.05
CA PHE A 486 1.45 10.60 -30.28
C PHE A 486 2.10 9.28 -30.70
N GLN A 487 3.39 9.12 -30.45
CA GLN A 487 4.13 7.92 -30.84
C GLN A 487 4.28 6.88 -29.72
N ARG A 488 3.98 7.24 -28.46
CA ARG A 488 4.40 6.47 -27.29
C ARG A 488 3.31 6.17 -26.26
N ALA A 489 2.16 6.81 -26.38
CA ALA A 489 1.07 6.68 -25.39
C ALA A 489 -0.28 6.49 -26.07
N ILE A 490 -1.16 5.76 -25.39
CA ILE A 490 -2.58 5.66 -25.79
C ILE A 490 -3.33 6.87 -25.23
N ARG A 491 -4.21 7.44 -26.02
CA ARG A 491 -5.10 8.48 -25.50
C ARG A 491 -6.05 7.94 -24.46
N ALA A 492 -6.21 8.70 -23.38
CA ALA A 492 -7.18 8.36 -22.33
C ALA A 492 -8.63 8.56 -22.79
N SER A 493 -8.87 9.45 -23.77
CA SER A 493 -10.20 9.82 -24.32
C SER A 493 -10.43 9.20 -25.70
N LEU A 494 -11.69 9.03 -26.09
CA LEU A 494 -12.11 8.42 -27.36
C LEU A 494 -11.90 9.31 -28.60
N VAL A 495 -11.79 10.63 -28.43
CA VAL A 495 -11.72 11.56 -29.56
C VAL A 495 -10.37 11.55 -30.24
N PRO A 496 -10.30 11.41 -31.59
CA PRO A 496 -9.06 11.46 -32.33
C PRO A 496 -8.33 12.80 -32.17
N TYR A 497 -6.99 12.79 -32.32
CA TYR A 497 -6.21 14.01 -32.37
C TYR A 497 -6.81 14.98 -33.43
N ALA A 498 -7.18 16.19 -33.03
CA ALA A 498 -7.36 17.26 -34.00
C ALA A 498 -6.01 17.42 -34.73
N ARG A 499 -6.01 17.15 -36.04
CA ARG A 499 -4.83 17.31 -36.91
C ARG A 499 -4.45 18.78 -37.00
#